data_8f8ef84d6d403bdac742a88159c87ee7
#
_entry.id   8f8ef84d6d403bdac742a88159c87ee7
#
_cell.length_a   1.000
_cell.length_b   1.000
_cell.length_c   1.000
_cell.angle_alpha   90.00
_cell.angle_beta   90.00
_cell.angle_gamma   90.00
#
_symmetry.space_group_name_H-M   'P 1'
#
loop_
_entity.id
_entity.type
_entity.pdbx_description
1 polymer ?
#
loop_
_entity_poly.entity_id
_entity_poly.type
_entity_poly.pdbx_seq_one_letter_code
_entity_poly.pdbx_strand_id
1 'polypeptide(L)'
;MIKSMTGFGRYEYADASRKITVEVKSVNHRYLDVNIKMPKKLNFFESAIRTLLKEYIERGKVDIYITYEDFTENNLSLQYNKALAGEYLKYLNQMAEEFGLENDIRVSTLSRYPEVFAMEEQPVDEDELWSSLEKALRGAFEPFVESRVREGENLKKDLCEKLDNMVSYVDFIEERSPQIIVEYRARLEEKLRELLADNQLDDSRIAQEVTIFADKICVDEELSLIHISEPTRRVVIS
;
A
#
# COMPACT_ATOMS: atom_id res chain seq x y z
N MET A 1 -6.31 -17.82 -4.95
CA MET A 1 -5.48 -17.43 -3.78
C MET A 1 -5.83 -16.02 -3.39
N ILE A 2 -6.22 -15.78 -2.16
CA ILE A 2 -6.60 -14.44 -1.66
C ILE A 2 -5.33 -13.64 -1.40
N LYS A 3 -5.26 -12.42 -1.96
CA LYS A 3 -4.15 -11.50 -1.74
C LYS A 3 -4.63 -10.27 -0.96
N SER A 4 -3.97 -9.90 0.13
CA SER A 4 -4.22 -8.63 0.81
C SER A 4 -3.86 -7.45 -0.10
N MET A 5 -4.50 -6.29 0.11
CA MET A 5 -4.13 -5.05 -0.54
C MET A 5 -2.93 -4.36 0.12
N THR A 6 -2.65 -4.73 1.38
CA THR A 6 -1.47 -4.26 2.09
C THR A 6 -0.30 -5.19 1.83
N GLY A 7 0.87 -4.63 1.65
CA GLY A 7 2.10 -5.39 1.44
C GLY A 7 3.33 -4.51 1.51
N PHE A 8 4.46 -5.16 1.71
CA PHE A 8 5.77 -4.53 1.75
C PHE A 8 6.80 -5.44 1.07
N GLY A 9 7.67 -4.83 0.26
CA GLY A 9 8.83 -5.48 -0.32
C GLY A 9 10.02 -4.53 -0.33
N ARG A 10 11.19 -5.06 -0.12
CA ARG A 10 12.46 -4.34 -0.21
C ARG A 10 13.51 -5.24 -0.83
N TYR A 11 14.28 -4.65 -1.70
CA TYR A 11 15.43 -5.33 -2.30
C TYR A 11 16.56 -4.35 -2.53
N GLU A 12 17.78 -4.83 -2.41
CA GLU A 12 18.99 -4.10 -2.62
C GLU A 12 19.83 -4.82 -3.68
N TYR A 13 20.06 -4.16 -4.77
CA TYR A 13 20.98 -4.60 -5.82
C TYR A 13 22.25 -3.79 -5.72
N ALA A 14 23.37 -4.45 -5.62
CA ALA A 14 24.68 -3.81 -5.61
C ALA A 14 25.62 -4.54 -6.59
N ASP A 15 26.31 -3.76 -7.40
CA ASP A 15 27.42 -4.22 -8.21
C ASP A 15 28.69 -3.40 -7.91
N ALA A 16 29.77 -3.58 -8.69
CA ALA A 16 31.03 -2.88 -8.48
C ALA A 16 30.91 -1.36 -8.71
N SER A 17 29.93 -0.90 -9.46
CA SER A 17 29.77 0.48 -9.92
C SER A 17 28.62 1.23 -9.26
N ARG A 18 27.61 0.52 -8.77
CA ARG A 18 26.37 1.15 -8.29
C ARG A 18 25.62 0.30 -7.27
N LYS A 19 24.81 0.99 -6.46
CA LYS A 19 23.88 0.36 -5.52
C LYS A 19 22.49 0.96 -5.73
N ILE A 20 21.49 0.09 -5.89
CA ILE A 20 20.10 0.46 -6.09
C ILE A 20 19.29 -0.21 -4.99
N THR A 21 18.61 0.59 -4.16
CA THR A 21 17.68 0.08 -3.16
C THR A 21 16.28 0.44 -3.58
N VAL A 22 15.39 -0.57 -3.61
CA VAL A 22 13.98 -0.40 -3.95
C VAL A 22 13.14 -0.84 -2.77
N GLU A 23 12.25 0.03 -2.31
CA GLU A 23 11.23 -0.26 -1.32
C GLU A 23 9.84 -0.04 -1.93
N VAL A 24 8.93 -0.99 -1.73
CA VAL A 24 7.56 -0.95 -2.23
C VAL A 24 6.61 -1.16 -1.07
N LYS A 25 5.63 -0.27 -0.96
CA LYS A 25 4.52 -0.38 0.01
C LYS A 25 3.20 -0.26 -0.71
N SER A 26 2.21 -1.02 -0.29
CA SER A 26 0.84 -0.81 -0.74
C SER A 26 -0.15 -0.74 0.41
N VAL A 27 -1.22 0.03 0.20
CA VAL A 27 -2.37 0.12 1.09
C VAL A 27 -3.66 -0.03 0.31
N ASN A 28 -4.75 -0.30 1.03
CA ASN A 28 -6.06 -0.46 0.41
C ASN A 28 -6.47 0.83 -0.33
N HIS A 29 -6.79 0.69 -1.61
CA HIS A 29 -7.35 1.75 -2.44
C HIS A 29 -8.20 1.16 -3.57
N ARG A 30 -9.25 1.87 -3.98
CA ARG A 30 -10.21 1.39 -4.99
C ARG A 30 -9.57 1.23 -6.37
N TYR A 31 -8.69 2.14 -6.74
CA TYR A 31 -7.99 2.17 -8.03
C TYR A 31 -6.50 1.94 -7.81
N LEU A 32 -5.78 1.66 -8.91
CA LEU A 32 -4.32 1.65 -8.89
C LEU A 32 -3.80 3.10 -8.90
N ASP A 33 -3.31 3.55 -7.76
CA ASP A 33 -2.63 4.83 -7.57
C ASP A 33 -1.16 4.59 -7.26
N VAL A 34 -0.27 5.06 -8.12
CA VAL A 34 1.17 4.76 -8.03
C VAL A 34 1.95 6.05 -7.86
N ASN A 35 2.62 6.17 -6.74
CA ASN A 35 3.53 7.25 -6.42
C ASN A 35 4.98 6.72 -6.40
N ILE A 36 5.85 7.27 -7.24
CA ILE A 36 7.24 6.84 -7.36
C ILE A 36 8.14 8.00 -6.93
N LYS A 37 8.97 7.74 -5.92
CA LYS A 37 10.00 8.67 -5.47
C LYS A 37 11.36 8.10 -5.83
N MET A 38 12.08 8.83 -6.68
CA MET A 38 13.39 8.42 -7.20
C MET A 38 14.29 9.62 -7.47
N PRO A 39 15.62 9.42 -7.57
CA PRO A 39 16.55 10.44 -8.00
C PRO A 39 16.25 10.93 -9.43
N LYS A 40 16.56 12.21 -9.72
CA LYS A 40 16.33 12.84 -11.03
C LYS A 40 16.96 12.06 -12.19
N LYS A 41 18.10 11.41 -11.97
CA LYS A 41 18.79 10.56 -12.96
C LYS A 41 17.95 9.39 -13.48
N LEU A 42 16.93 8.95 -12.74
CA LEU A 42 16.08 7.80 -13.09
C LEU A 42 14.69 8.21 -13.63
N ASN A 43 14.37 9.51 -13.68
CA ASN A 43 13.02 9.99 -14.02
C ASN A 43 12.53 9.52 -15.41
N PHE A 44 13.44 9.32 -16.36
CA PHE A 44 13.07 8.83 -17.70
C PHE A 44 12.56 7.39 -17.69
N PHE A 45 12.85 6.60 -16.66
CA PHE A 45 12.34 5.24 -16.49
C PHE A 45 10.96 5.15 -15.83
N GLU A 46 10.35 6.27 -15.40
CA GLU A 46 9.08 6.25 -14.66
C GLU A 46 7.98 5.46 -15.38
N SER A 47 7.85 5.65 -16.69
CA SER A 47 6.86 4.95 -17.51
C SER A 47 7.08 3.43 -17.54
N ALA A 48 8.35 3.02 -17.68
CA ALA A 48 8.73 1.61 -17.67
C ALA A 48 8.48 0.95 -16.31
N ILE A 49 8.81 1.64 -15.21
CA ILE A 49 8.52 1.17 -13.85
C ILE A 49 7.02 0.98 -13.62
N ARG A 50 6.19 1.94 -14.07
CA ARG A 50 4.73 1.83 -13.99
C ARG A 50 4.18 0.65 -14.78
N THR A 51 4.76 0.37 -15.94
CA THR A 51 4.38 -0.78 -16.79
C THR A 51 4.76 -2.09 -16.11
N LEU A 52 5.98 -2.19 -15.60
CA LEU A 52 6.46 -3.37 -14.87
C LEU A 52 5.62 -3.65 -13.61
N LEU A 53 5.25 -2.61 -12.85
CA LEU A 53 4.42 -2.76 -11.65
C LEU A 53 3.05 -3.37 -11.94
N LYS A 54 2.43 -3.06 -13.09
CA LYS A 54 1.12 -3.59 -13.48
C LYS A 54 1.12 -5.11 -13.68
N GLU A 55 2.28 -5.74 -13.89
CA GLU A 55 2.40 -7.21 -13.94
C GLU A 55 2.16 -7.84 -12.56
N TYR A 56 2.37 -7.10 -11.46
CA TYR A 56 2.32 -7.59 -10.09
C TYR A 56 1.09 -7.13 -9.30
N ILE A 57 0.47 -6.01 -9.67
CA ILE A 57 -0.66 -5.42 -8.95
C ILE A 57 -1.66 -4.73 -9.87
N GLU A 58 -2.95 -5.04 -9.68
CA GLU A 58 -4.05 -4.47 -10.47
C GLU A 58 -4.71 -3.27 -9.78
N ARG A 59 -4.73 -3.22 -8.44
CA ARG A 59 -5.36 -2.16 -7.65
C ARG A 59 -4.67 -1.96 -6.31
N GLY A 60 -4.84 -0.76 -5.75
CA GLY A 60 -4.25 -0.34 -4.48
C GLY A 60 -3.45 0.94 -4.65
N LYS A 61 -3.18 1.64 -3.56
CA LYS A 61 -2.22 2.74 -3.56
C LYS A 61 -0.84 2.19 -3.27
N VAL A 62 0.10 2.41 -4.19
CA VAL A 62 1.46 1.88 -4.15
C VAL A 62 2.45 3.03 -4.09
N ASP A 63 3.27 3.06 -3.05
CA ASP A 63 4.41 3.96 -2.94
C ASP A 63 5.69 3.17 -3.20
N ILE A 64 6.48 3.63 -4.17
CA ILE A 64 7.78 3.06 -4.53
C ILE A 64 8.85 4.09 -4.20
N TYR A 65 9.85 3.69 -3.42
CA TYR A 65 11.01 4.49 -3.07
C TYR A 65 12.25 3.85 -3.68
N ILE A 66 12.95 4.59 -4.52
CA ILE A 66 14.17 4.14 -5.18
C ILE A 66 15.32 5.03 -4.73
N THR A 67 16.35 4.42 -4.17
CA THR A 67 17.61 5.10 -3.83
C THR A 67 18.68 4.56 -4.76
N TYR A 68 19.50 5.47 -5.30
CA TYR A 68 20.61 5.18 -6.20
C TYR A 68 21.89 5.78 -5.65
N GLU A 69 22.89 4.96 -5.48
CA GLU A 69 24.25 5.35 -5.09
C GLU A 69 25.21 4.91 -6.20
N ASP A 70 26.04 5.83 -6.64
CA ASP A 70 27.05 5.61 -7.67
C ASP A 70 28.41 5.51 -7.00
N PHE A 71 29.09 4.40 -7.18
CA PHE A 71 30.46 4.15 -6.63
C PHE A 71 31.55 4.36 -7.67
N THR A 72 31.19 4.66 -8.91
CA THR A 72 32.18 4.98 -9.93
C THR A 72 32.90 6.26 -9.54
N GLU A 73 34.15 6.10 -9.13
CA GLU A 73 35.01 7.23 -8.85
C GLU A 73 35.16 8.08 -10.11
N ASN A 74 34.68 9.35 -10.01
CA ASN A 74 34.90 10.39 -11.01
C ASN A 74 34.31 10.18 -12.42
N ASN A 75 32.99 10.06 -12.52
CA ASN A 75 32.29 10.31 -13.78
C ASN A 75 32.27 11.81 -14.18
N LEU A 76 33.01 12.65 -13.49
CA LEU A 76 33.19 14.05 -13.81
C LEU A 76 34.39 14.22 -14.74
N SER A 77 34.16 14.47 -16.00
CA SER A 77 35.19 14.90 -16.92
C SER A 77 35.25 16.44 -16.92
N LEU A 78 36.46 16.97 -16.71
CA LEU A 78 36.71 18.40 -16.87
C LEU A 78 36.84 18.70 -18.36
N GLN A 79 35.87 19.40 -18.92
CA GLN A 79 35.87 19.86 -20.32
C GLN A 79 36.41 21.28 -20.41
N TYR A 80 37.35 21.52 -21.33
CA TYR A 80 37.87 22.82 -21.65
C TYR A 80 37.19 23.38 -22.92
N ASN A 81 36.40 24.46 -22.73
CA ASN A 81 35.75 25.16 -23.83
C ASN A 81 36.75 26.14 -24.49
N LYS A 82 37.50 25.64 -25.46
CA LYS A 82 38.50 26.40 -26.18
C LYS A 82 37.91 27.58 -26.94
N ALA A 83 36.72 27.42 -27.53
CA ALA A 83 36.05 28.47 -28.30
C ALA A 83 35.70 29.66 -27.42
N LEU A 84 35.04 29.39 -26.30
CA LEU A 84 34.63 30.41 -25.34
C LEU A 84 35.83 31.12 -24.69
N ALA A 85 36.85 30.36 -24.32
CA ALA A 85 38.10 30.94 -23.80
C ALA A 85 38.77 31.88 -24.80
N GLY A 86 38.72 31.55 -26.11
CA GLY A 86 39.22 32.41 -27.18
C GLY A 86 38.43 33.70 -27.33
N GLU A 87 37.10 33.64 -27.19
CA GLU A 87 36.26 34.84 -27.21
C GLU A 87 36.53 35.76 -26.01
N TYR A 88 36.62 35.22 -24.81
CA TYR A 88 37.04 36.01 -23.63
C TYR A 88 38.38 36.70 -23.87
N LEU A 89 39.36 36.01 -24.38
CA LEU A 89 40.69 36.56 -24.63
C LEU A 89 40.66 37.69 -25.67
N LYS A 90 39.86 37.51 -26.74
CA LYS A 90 39.64 38.54 -27.78
C LYS A 90 39.05 39.81 -27.21
N TYR A 91 37.93 39.72 -26.45
CA TYR A 91 37.29 40.89 -25.89
C TYR A 91 38.09 41.57 -24.81
N LEU A 92 38.82 40.84 -23.99
CA LEU A 92 39.69 41.40 -22.99
C LEU A 92 40.88 42.16 -23.61
N ASN A 93 41.47 41.69 -24.71
CA ASN A 93 42.47 42.41 -25.46
C ASN A 93 41.89 43.68 -26.09
N GLN A 94 40.70 43.59 -26.69
CA GLN A 94 39.99 44.74 -27.25
C GLN A 94 39.71 45.81 -26.18
N MET A 95 39.26 45.44 -24.98
CA MET A 95 39.05 46.33 -23.85
C MET A 95 40.37 47.03 -23.42
N ALA A 96 41.47 46.26 -23.36
CA ALA A 96 42.74 46.82 -22.98
C ALA A 96 43.21 47.89 -23.98
N GLU A 97 43.06 47.64 -25.29
CA GLU A 97 43.37 48.60 -26.34
C GLU A 97 42.48 49.84 -26.34
N GLU A 98 41.15 49.63 -26.22
CA GLU A 98 40.13 50.67 -26.28
C GLU A 98 40.23 51.67 -25.11
N PHE A 99 40.53 51.15 -23.92
CA PHE A 99 40.59 51.99 -22.69
C PHE A 99 42.04 52.31 -22.26
N GLY A 100 43.05 51.87 -23.00
CA GLY A 100 44.43 52.10 -22.67
C GLY A 100 44.91 51.43 -21.38
N LEU A 101 44.35 50.26 -21.08
CA LEU A 101 44.62 49.51 -19.86
C LEU A 101 45.76 48.49 -20.11
N GLU A 102 46.50 48.20 -19.06
CA GLU A 102 47.49 47.15 -19.11
C GLU A 102 46.80 45.77 -19.06
N ASN A 103 47.10 44.90 -20.01
CA ASN A 103 46.54 43.55 -20.05
C ASN A 103 47.31 42.63 -19.12
N ASP A 104 46.69 42.29 -17.98
CA ASP A 104 47.25 41.39 -16.95
C ASP A 104 46.68 40.00 -17.00
N ILE A 105 46.08 39.56 -18.13
CA ILE A 105 45.41 38.25 -18.24
C ILE A 105 46.42 37.11 -18.04
N ARG A 106 46.16 36.34 -17.02
CA ARG A 106 46.88 35.09 -16.72
C ARG A 106 45.98 33.88 -16.96
N VAL A 107 46.59 32.73 -17.18
CA VAL A 107 45.89 31.45 -17.32
C VAL A 107 44.95 31.21 -16.11
N SER A 108 45.40 31.56 -14.90
CA SER A 108 44.62 31.44 -13.68
C SER A 108 43.39 32.38 -13.63
N THR A 109 43.41 33.51 -14.35
CA THR A 109 42.29 34.41 -14.48
C THR A 109 41.29 33.89 -15.52
N LEU A 110 41.82 33.50 -16.70
CA LEU A 110 41.00 32.94 -17.79
C LEU A 110 40.26 31.66 -17.38
N SER A 111 40.94 30.80 -16.59
CA SER A 111 40.33 29.55 -16.10
C SER A 111 39.17 29.72 -15.13
N ARG A 112 39.00 30.92 -14.55
CA ARG A 112 37.93 31.25 -13.61
C ARG A 112 36.68 31.85 -14.27
N TYR A 113 36.76 32.19 -15.55
CA TYR A 113 35.61 32.73 -16.25
C TYR A 113 34.52 31.63 -16.42
N PRO A 114 33.25 31.99 -16.34
CA PRO A 114 32.17 31.04 -16.44
C PRO A 114 32.26 30.17 -17.71
N GLU A 115 32.02 28.88 -17.57
CA GLU A 115 31.94 27.90 -18.66
C GLU A 115 33.23 27.69 -19.48
N VAL A 116 34.34 28.30 -19.09
CA VAL A 116 35.68 27.99 -19.68
C VAL A 116 36.10 26.58 -19.31
N PHE A 117 35.84 26.17 -18.07
CA PHE A 117 35.92 24.79 -17.62
C PHE A 117 34.52 24.37 -17.13
N ALA A 118 33.97 23.34 -17.74
CA ALA A 118 32.74 22.71 -17.32
C ALA A 118 33.04 21.29 -16.81
N MET A 119 32.42 20.92 -15.71
CA MET A 119 32.38 19.52 -15.26
C MET A 119 31.18 18.86 -15.94
N GLU A 120 31.44 17.95 -16.88
CA GLU A 120 30.40 17.15 -17.50
C GLU A 120 30.37 15.76 -16.87
N GLU A 121 29.16 15.33 -16.50
CA GLU A 121 28.93 13.94 -16.16
C GLU A 121 29.03 13.11 -17.44
N GLN A 122 29.76 12.00 -17.40
CA GLN A 122 29.82 11.09 -18.54
C GLN A 122 28.40 10.49 -18.76
N PRO A 123 27.97 10.34 -20.03
CA PRO A 123 26.71 9.71 -20.32
C PRO A 123 26.71 8.28 -19.78
N VAL A 124 25.77 8.00 -18.91
CA VAL A 124 25.52 6.65 -18.39
C VAL A 124 24.83 5.87 -19.50
N ASP A 125 25.25 4.62 -19.71
CA ASP A 125 24.53 3.71 -20.62
C ASP A 125 23.13 3.44 -20.02
N GLU A 126 22.10 3.96 -20.70
CA GLU A 126 20.71 3.86 -20.26
C GLU A 126 20.23 2.41 -20.22
N ASP A 127 20.64 1.57 -21.16
CA ASP A 127 20.23 0.17 -21.25
C ASP A 127 20.82 -0.64 -20.09
N GLU A 128 22.08 -0.40 -19.74
CA GLU A 128 22.75 -1.05 -18.62
C GLU A 128 22.13 -0.59 -17.29
N LEU A 129 21.83 0.71 -17.16
CA LEU A 129 21.18 1.26 -15.97
C LEU A 129 19.77 0.70 -15.80
N TRP A 130 19.00 0.60 -16.90
CA TRP A 130 17.69 -0.03 -16.87
C TRP A 130 17.77 -1.50 -16.46
N SER A 131 18.68 -2.28 -17.02
CA SER A 131 18.86 -3.69 -16.65
C SER A 131 19.12 -3.88 -15.16
N SER A 132 19.97 -3.01 -14.56
CA SER A 132 20.25 -3.03 -13.13
C SER A 132 19.04 -2.62 -12.28
N LEU A 133 18.33 -1.58 -12.72
CA LEU A 133 17.11 -1.10 -12.06
C LEU A 133 15.98 -2.12 -12.15
N GLU A 134 15.78 -2.76 -13.31
CA GLU A 134 14.75 -3.80 -13.49
C GLU A 134 15.00 -4.99 -12.56
N LYS A 135 16.25 -5.44 -12.42
CA LYS A 135 16.60 -6.50 -11.47
C LYS A 135 16.25 -6.10 -10.03
N ALA A 136 16.57 -4.87 -9.65
CA ALA A 136 16.24 -4.36 -8.31
C ALA A 136 14.73 -4.27 -8.09
N LEU A 137 13.97 -3.82 -9.10
CA LEU A 137 12.50 -3.73 -9.05
C LEU A 137 11.86 -5.11 -8.93
N ARG A 138 12.23 -6.06 -9.79
CA ARG A 138 11.71 -7.45 -9.73
C ARG A 138 12.04 -8.10 -8.40
N GLY A 139 13.28 -7.93 -7.92
CA GLY A 139 13.69 -8.40 -6.59
C GLY A 139 12.90 -7.81 -5.44
N ALA A 140 12.36 -6.58 -5.56
CA ALA A 140 11.50 -5.98 -4.55
C ALA A 140 10.01 -6.38 -4.72
N PHE A 141 9.55 -6.57 -5.95
CA PHE A 141 8.16 -6.94 -6.24
C PHE A 141 7.83 -8.39 -5.86
N GLU A 142 8.78 -9.32 -5.95
CA GLU A 142 8.59 -10.70 -5.51
C GLU A 142 8.24 -10.80 -4.02
N PRO A 143 9.06 -10.33 -3.06
CA PRO A 143 8.73 -10.36 -1.64
C PRO A 143 7.51 -9.50 -1.30
N PHE A 144 7.25 -8.44 -2.06
CA PHE A 144 6.03 -7.66 -1.94
C PHE A 144 4.78 -8.50 -2.23
N VAL A 145 4.76 -9.29 -3.32
CA VAL A 145 3.65 -10.19 -3.64
C VAL A 145 3.53 -11.30 -2.60
N GLU A 146 4.64 -11.90 -2.17
CA GLU A 146 4.64 -12.91 -1.11
C GLU A 146 4.06 -12.37 0.20
N SER A 147 4.43 -11.15 0.59
CA SER A 147 3.87 -10.48 1.77
C SER A 147 2.34 -10.35 1.68
N ARG A 148 1.82 -9.95 0.51
CA ARG A 148 0.38 -9.82 0.25
C ARG A 148 -0.35 -11.18 0.30
N VAL A 149 0.27 -12.22 -0.23
CA VAL A 149 -0.28 -13.59 -0.18
C VAL A 149 -0.36 -14.07 1.27
N ARG A 150 0.73 -13.96 2.01
CA ARG A 150 0.79 -14.36 3.42
C ARG A 150 -0.24 -13.63 4.28
N GLU A 151 -0.36 -12.33 4.10
CA GLU A 151 -1.37 -11.52 4.80
C GLU A 151 -2.79 -11.90 4.39
N GLY A 152 -3.03 -12.17 3.10
CA GLY A 152 -4.31 -12.65 2.59
C GLY A 152 -4.74 -13.99 3.21
N GLU A 153 -3.83 -14.92 3.36
CA GLU A 153 -4.11 -16.22 3.99
C GLU A 153 -4.38 -16.06 5.50
N ASN A 154 -3.67 -15.19 6.20
CA ASN A 154 -3.93 -14.89 7.61
C ASN A 154 -5.32 -14.25 7.79
N LEU A 155 -5.70 -13.28 6.95
CA LEU A 155 -7.03 -12.67 6.96
C LEU A 155 -8.12 -13.68 6.65
N LYS A 156 -7.89 -14.58 5.68
CA LYS A 156 -8.82 -15.66 5.37
C LYS A 156 -9.08 -16.55 6.58
N LYS A 157 -8.02 -16.99 7.26
CA LYS A 157 -8.11 -17.83 8.46
C LYS A 157 -8.90 -17.13 9.57
N ASP A 158 -8.58 -15.88 9.87
CA ASP A 158 -9.26 -15.07 10.90
C ASP A 158 -10.77 -14.90 10.58
N LEU A 159 -11.10 -14.60 9.32
CA LEU A 159 -12.49 -14.46 8.88
C LEU A 159 -13.26 -15.78 8.97
N CYS A 160 -12.65 -16.92 8.55
CA CYS A 160 -13.27 -18.23 8.67
C CYS A 160 -13.56 -18.58 10.13
N GLU A 161 -12.58 -18.37 11.01
CA GLU A 161 -12.74 -18.65 12.46
C GLU A 161 -13.88 -17.80 13.07
N LYS A 162 -13.93 -16.51 12.72
CA LYS A 162 -15.02 -15.62 13.19
C LYS A 162 -16.39 -16.04 12.66
N LEU A 163 -16.46 -16.48 11.41
CA LEU A 163 -17.72 -16.99 10.83
C LEU A 163 -18.16 -18.28 11.51
N ASP A 164 -17.23 -19.21 11.78
CA ASP A 164 -17.55 -20.46 12.49
C ASP A 164 -18.05 -20.17 13.91
N ASN A 165 -17.45 -19.21 14.61
CA ASN A 165 -17.94 -18.76 15.91
C ASN A 165 -19.35 -18.12 15.82
N MET A 166 -19.63 -17.33 14.77
CA MET A 166 -20.96 -16.77 14.56
C MET A 166 -22.00 -17.85 14.35
N VAL A 167 -21.71 -18.89 13.54
CA VAL A 167 -22.63 -20.02 13.32
C VAL A 167 -22.92 -20.71 14.65
N SER A 168 -21.92 -20.98 15.48
CA SER A 168 -22.13 -21.62 16.77
C SER A 168 -23.01 -20.78 17.74
N TYR A 169 -22.94 -19.45 17.64
CA TYR A 169 -23.85 -18.58 18.40
C TYR A 169 -25.29 -18.64 17.86
N VAL A 170 -25.45 -18.75 16.54
CA VAL A 170 -26.78 -18.93 15.92
C VAL A 170 -27.40 -20.25 16.42
N ASP A 171 -26.68 -21.36 16.34
CA ASP A 171 -27.13 -22.66 16.84
C ASP A 171 -27.56 -22.59 18.33
N PHE A 172 -26.76 -21.94 19.15
CA PHE A 172 -27.09 -21.71 20.57
C PHE A 172 -28.37 -20.90 20.77
N ILE A 173 -28.57 -19.84 19.97
CA ILE A 173 -29.78 -19.00 20.05
C ILE A 173 -31.03 -19.79 19.60
N GLU A 174 -30.92 -20.56 18.52
CA GLU A 174 -32.00 -21.43 18.04
C GLU A 174 -32.44 -22.45 19.09
N GLU A 175 -31.47 -23.09 19.75
CA GLU A 175 -31.74 -24.05 20.82
C GLU A 175 -32.34 -23.37 22.06
N ARG A 176 -31.85 -22.19 22.42
CA ARG A 176 -32.22 -21.48 23.65
C ARG A 176 -33.58 -20.72 23.53
N SER A 177 -33.91 -20.23 22.36
CA SER A 177 -35.11 -19.39 22.15
C SER A 177 -36.44 -20.07 22.62
N PRO A 178 -36.74 -21.33 22.28
CA PRO A 178 -37.94 -21.98 22.77
C PRO A 178 -37.99 -22.15 24.31
N GLN A 179 -36.82 -22.39 24.92
CA GLN A 179 -36.71 -22.55 26.37
C GLN A 179 -37.04 -21.27 27.14
N ILE A 180 -36.64 -20.11 26.59
CA ILE A 180 -36.92 -18.81 27.17
C ILE A 180 -38.43 -18.56 27.28
N ILE A 181 -39.21 -18.98 26.29
CA ILE A 181 -40.66 -18.86 26.27
C ILE A 181 -41.29 -19.72 27.38
N VAL A 182 -40.82 -20.96 27.55
CA VAL A 182 -41.26 -21.87 28.60
C VAL A 182 -40.93 -21.30 30.01
N GLU A 183 -39.69 -20.82 30.20
CA GLU A 183 -39.29 -20.21 31.44
C GLU A 183 -40.08 -18.94 31.78
N TYR A 184 -40.35 -18.11 30.80
CA TYR A 184 -41.18 -16.92 30.98
C TYR A 184 -42.58 -17.27 31.42
N ARG A 185 -43.22 -18.26 30.80
CA ARG A 185 -44.53 -18.76 31.19
C ARG A 185 -44.53 -19.25 32.65
N ALA A 186 -43.59 -20.10 33.01
CA ALA A 186 -43.47 -20.64 34.37
C ALA A 186 -43.32 -19.53 35.43
N ARG A 187 -42.47 -18.54 35.11
CA ARG A 187 -42.25 -17.37 35.99
C ARG A 187 -43.51 -16.50 36.12
N LEU A 188 -44.23 -16.33 35.02
CA LEU A 188 -45.49 -15.56 35.03
C LEU A 188 -46.57 -16.27 35.89
N GLU A 189 -46.71 -17.57 35.74
CA GLU A 189 -47.63 -18.40 36.55
C GLU A 189 -47.31 -18.34 38.04
N GLU A 190 -46.01 -18.44 38.42
CA GLU A 190 -45.53 -18.34 39.79
C GLU A 190 -45.87 -16.98 40.41
N LYS A 191 -45.55 -15.90 39.68
CA LYS A 191 -45.81 -14.55 40.10
C LYS A 191 -47.32 -14.24 40.28
N LEU A 192 -48.15 -14.80 39.40
CA LEU A 192 -49.59 -14.66 39.53
C LEU A 192 -50.15 -15.44 40.73
N ARG A 193 -49.61 -16.64 41.08
CA ARG A 193 -49.96 -17.37 42.30
C ARG A 193 -49.65 -16.59 43.56
N GLU A 194 -48.48 -15.96 43.61
CA GLU A 194 -48.06 -15.12 44.76
C GLU A 194 -48.98 -13.90 44.92
N LEU A 195 -49.47 -13.29 43.84
CA LEU A 195 -50.27 -12.06 43.88
C LEU A 195 -51.79 -12.31 44.12
N LEU A 196 -52.32 -13.44 43.67
CA LEU A 196 -53.75 -13.69 43.62
C LEU A 196 -54.31 -14.58 44.76
N ALA A 197 -53.43 -15.12 45.61
CA ALA A 197 -53.69 -15.78 46.89
C ALA A 197 -54.90 -16.78 46.97
N ASP A 198 -55.75 -17.03 46.01
CA ASP A 198 -56.74 -18.10 45.87
C ASP A 198 -57.78 -17.84 44.76
N ASN A 199 -57.58 -16.85 43.90
CA ASN A 199 -58.40 -16.66 42.72
C ASN A 199 -57.92 -17.52 41.56
N GLN A 200 -58.86 -18.09 40.77
CA GLN A 200 -58.55 -18.90 39.59
C GLN A 200 -57.69 -18.11 38.62
N LEU A 201 -56.55 -18.71 38.27
CA LEU A 201 -55.68 -18.23 37.22
C LEU A 201 -56.44 -18.29 35.87
N ASP A 202 -56.49 -17.16 35.17
CA ASP A 202 -57.06 -17.12 33.80
C ASP A 202 -55.96 -17.54 32.79
N ASP A 203 -55.96 -18.81 32.40
CA ASP A 203 -55.02 -19.39 31.45
C ASP A 203 -55.01 -18.64 30.10
N SER A 204 -56.16 -18.05 29.73
CA SER A 204 -56.32 -17.28 28.49
C SER A 204 -55.46 -15.99 28.50
N ARG A 205 -55.43 -15.30 29.63
CA ARG A 205 -54.61 -14.10 29.82
C ARG A 205 -53.12 -14.43 29.86
N ILE A 206 -52.75 -15.52 30.53
CA ILE A 206 -51.35 -16.00 30.54
C ILE A 206 -50.90 -16.34 29.12
N ALA A 207 -51.76 -17.05 28.36
CA ALA A 207 -51.44 -17.38 26.96
C ALA A 207 -51.25 -16.14 26.08
N GLN A 208 -52.07 -15.10 26.26
CA GLN A 208 -51.94 -13.84 25.53
C GLN A 208 -50.61 -13.14 25.84
N GLU A 209 -50.21 -13.01 27.10
CA GLU A 209 -48.93 -12.38 27.50
C GLU A 209 -47.73 -13.18 27.01
N VAL A 210 -47.80 -14.50 27.06
CA VAL A 210 -46.72 -15.37 26.54
C VAL A 210 -46.61 -15.21 25.03
N THR A 211 -47.72 -15.08 24.29
CA THR A 211 -47.71 -14.86 22.84
C THR A 211 -47.06 -13.49 22.51
N ILE A 212 -47.49 -12.42 23.22
CA ILE A 212 -46.89 -11.08 23.03
C ILE A 212 -45.40 -11.09 23.33
N PHE A 213 -44.98 -11.84 24.36
CA PHE A 213 -43.55 -11.97 24.70
C PHE A 213 -42.81 -12.76 23.64
N ALA A 214 -43.38 -13.87 23.14
CA ALA A 214 -42.77 -14.68 22.08
C ALA A 214 -42.56 -13.86 20.80
N ASP A 215 -43.55 -13.04 20.39
CA ASP A 215 -43.40 -12.16 19.24
C ASP A 215 -42.31 -11.11 19.43
N LYS A 216 -42.11 -10.58 20.64
CA LYS A 216 -41.08 -9.59 20.95
C LYS A 216 -39.64 -10.15 20.93
N ILE A 217 -39.51 -11.44 21.27
CA ILE A 217 -38.19 -12.11 21.32
C ILE A 217 -37.94 -12.98 20.07
N CYS A 218 -38.87 -12.96 19.12
CA CYS A 218 -38.68 -13.68 17.85
C CYS A 218 -37.49 -13.09 17.09
N VAL A 219 -36.49 -13.91 16.84
CA VAL A 219 -35.26 -13.56 16.10
C VAL A 219 -35.13 -14.36 14.79
N ASP A 220 -36.18 -15.02 14.37
CA ASP A 220 -36.17 -15.92 13.21
C ASP A 220 -35.79 -15.21 11.91
N GLU A 221 -36.21 -13.94 11.75
CA GLU A 221 -35.86 -13.14 10.59
C GLU A 221 -34.37 -12.81 10.55
N GLU A 222 -33.78 -12.38 11.68
CA GLU A 222 -32.37 -12.07 11.80
C GLU A 222 -31.48 -13.32 11.63
N LEU A 223 -31.91 -14.45 12.20
CA LEU A 223 -31.20 -15.72 12.04
C LEU A 223 -31.25 -16.21 10.59
N SER A 224 -32.38 -16.05 9.90
CA SER A 224 -32.53 -16.42 8.50
C SER A 224 -31.61 -15.58 7.60
N LEU A 225 -31.40 -14.30 7.90
CA LEU A 225 -30.44 -13.44 7.20
C LEU A 225 -28.98 -13.92 7.34
N ILE A 226 -28.62 -14.45 8.49
CA ILE A 226 -27.29 -15.03 8.71
C ILE A 226 -27.12 -16.29 7.87
N HIS A 227 -28.11 -17.16 7.81
CA HIS A 227 -28.10 -18.37 6.97
C HIS A 227 -28.07 -18.04 5.47
N ILE A 228 -28.76 -16.99 5.02
CA ILE A 228 -28.71 -16.49 3.63
C ILE A 228 -27.30 -15.99 3.27
N SER A 229 -26.52 -15.48 4.24
CA SER A 229 -25.14 -15.06 4.02
C SER A 229 -24.14 -16.21 3.87
N GLU A 230 -24.51 -17.43 4.21
CA GLU A 230 -23.66 -18.63 4.13
C GLU A 230 -23.16 -18.94 2.71
N PRO A 231 -23.92 -18.77 1.60
CA PRO A 231 -23.39 -18.90 0.25
C PRO A 231 -22.25 -17.92 -0.05
N THR A 232 -22.28 -16.72 0.54
CA THR A 232 -21.20 -15.72 0.42
C THR A 232 -19.91 -16.24 1.06
N ARG A 233 -20.01 -17.03 2.12
CA ARG A 233 -18.88 -17.75 2.75
C ARG A 233 -18.17 -18.66 1.74
N ARG A 234 -18.91 -19.42 0.92
CA ARG A 234 -18.33 -20.32 -0.09
C ARG A 234 -17.60 -19.56 -1.20
N VAL A 235 -18.10 -18.39 -1.59
CA VAL A 235 -17.48 -17.55 -2.63
C VAL A 235 -16.20 -16.86 -2.14
N VAL A 236 -16.12 -16.50 -0.87
CA VAL A 236 -14.93 -15.86 -0.27
C VAL A 236 -13.82 -16.88 0.01
N ILE A 237 -14.17 -18.18 0.14
CA ILE A 237 -13.24 -19.27 0.48
C ILE A 237 -12.71 -19.99 -0.77
N SER A 238 -13.36 -19.88 -1.92
CA SER A 238 -12.91 -20.43 -3.21
C SER A 238 -11.91 -19.49 -3.90
#